data_52795424a1f11e8ad68021c8e9be1e42
#
_entry.id   52795424a1f11e8ad68021c8e9be1e42
#
_cell.length_a   1.000
_cell.length_b   1.000
_cell.length_c   1.000
_cell.angle_alpha   90.00
_cell.angle_beta   90.00
_cell.angle_gamma   90.00
#
_symmetry.space_group_name_H-M   'P 1'
#
loop_
_entity.id
_entity.type
_entity.pdbx_description
1 polymer ?
#
loop_
_entity_poly.entity_id
_entity_poly.type
_entity_poly.pdbx_seq_one_letter_code
_entity_poly.pdbx_strand_id
1 'polypeptide(L)'
;MADKPGAPARAWQRMLSGRRLDLLDPSPLDIEIADIAHGLARVARWNGQTVGDHAYSVAQHSLLVEAIFSRLAGKPSRRDQLAALLHDAPEYVIGDMISPFKAVVGGGYKAVEARLQHAIHVHFGLPAELPQTLKKAIKRADQIAAYFEATELAGFSTAEATKFFGRPRGISADSFDLSAMPAKLVQKAFLARFSDIGRSRD
;
A
#
# COMPACT_ATOMS: atom_id res chain seq x y z
N MET A 1 9.08 30.41 -7.94
CA MET A 1 9.04 29.30 -8.94
C MET A 1 7.92 29.63 -9.91
N ALA A 2 8.23 29.83 -11.19
CA ALA A 2 7.23 30.12 -12.21
C ALA A 2 6.42 28.85 -12.52
N ASP A 3 5.09 28.98 -12.53
CA ASP A 3 4.20 27.89 -12.95
C ASP A 3 4.54 27.44 -14.36
N LYS A 4 4.74 26.13 -14.54
CA LYS A 4 4.91 25.54 -15.88
C LYS A 4 3.63 25.79 -16.67
N PRO A 5 3.70 26.29 -17.94
CA PRO A 5 2.50 26.48 -18.77
C PRO A 5 1.73 25.17 -18.91
N GLY A 6 0.43 25.16 -18.53
CA GLY A 6 -0.46 24.01 -18.61
C GLY A 6 -0.55 23.14 -17.37
N ALA A 7 0.20 23.40 -16.29
CA ALA A 7 -0.01 22.74 -15.02
C ALA A 7 -1.29 23.24 -14.32
N PRO A 8 -2.07 22.39 -13.65
CA PRO A 8 -3.23 22.85 -12.86
C PRO A 8 -2.76 23.83 -11.77
N ALA A 9 -3.56 24.87 -11.50
CA ALA A 9 -3.22 25.93 -10.55
C ALA A 9 -2.86 25.44 -9.13
N ARG A 10 -3.23 24.17 -8.79
CA ARG A 10 -2.85 23.48 -7.55
C ARG A 10 -2.64 21.99 -7.81
N ALA A 11 -1.38 21.56 -7.93
CA ALA A 11 -1.00 20.17 -8.07
C ALA A 11 -0.24 19.64 -6.82
N TRP A 12 -0.60 20.12 -5.62
CA TRP A 12 0.05 19.76 -4.36
C TRP A 12 -0.95 19.52 -3.24
N GLN A 13 -0.54 18.70 -2.26
CA GLN A 13 -1.29 18.39 -1.04
C GLN A 13 -0.57 18.95 0.19
N ARG A 14 -1.33 19.60 1.11
CA ARG A 14 -0.83 19.91 2.45
C ARG A 14 -0.95 18.66 3.31
N MET A 15 0.17 18.21 3.87
CA MET A 15 0.24 17.08 4.78
C MET A 15 0.08 17.51 6.23
N LEU A 16 -0.30 16.60 7.13
CA LEU A 16 -0.45 16.90 8.57
C LEU A 16 0.88 17.24 9.24
N SER A 17 2.00 16.70 8.75
CA SER A 17 3.37 17.09 9.16
C SER A 17 3.70 18.55 8.88
N GLY A 18 2.86 19.25 8.09
CA GLY A 18 3.13 20.59 7.59
C GLY A 18 3.85 20.63 6.24
N ARG A 19 4.31 19.46 5.73
CA ARG A 19 4.94 19.37 4.42
C ARG A 19 3.98 19.76 3.30
N ARG A 20 4.54 20.24 2.20
CA ARG A 20 3.81 20.50 0.95
C ARG A 20 4.28 19.47 -0.08
N LEU A 21 3.49 18.44 -0.30
CA LEU A 21 3.79 17.40 -1.26
C LEU A 21 3.30 17.80 -2.65
N ASP A 22 4.22 17.95 -3.60
CA ASP A 22 3.89 18.13 -5.02
C ASP A 22 3.56 16.77 -5.64
N LEU A 23 2.42 16.65 -6.34
CA LEU A 23 1.97 15.39 -6.94
C LEU A 23 2.54 15.15 -8.34
N LEU A 24 3.01 16.23 -9.01
CA LEU A 24 3.60 16.15 -10.34
C LEU A 24 5.13 15.97 -10.28
N ASP A 25 5.77 16.48 -9.22
CA ASP A 25 7.22 16.40 -9.02
C ASP A 25 7.50 16.21 -7.50
N PRO A 26 7.14 15.05 -6.93
CA PRO A 26 7.29 14.81 -5.50
C PRO A 26 8.76 14.73 -5.09
N SER A 27 9.14 15.55 -4.09
CA SER A 27 10.47 15.49 -3.50
C SER A 27 10.55 14.39 -2.43
N PRO A 28 11.59 13.55 -2.41
CA PRO A 28 11.82 12.64 -1.29
C PRO A 28 11.91 13.34 0.07
N LEU A 29 12.30 14.63 0.12
CA LEU A 29 12.40 15.41 1.36
C LEU A 29 11.03 15.81 1.93
N ASP A 30 9.97 15.69 1.16
CA ASP A 30 8.59 16.00 1.59
C ASP A 30 7.81 14.76 2.04
N ILE A 31 8.46 13.60 2.07
CA ILE A 31 7.88 12.33 2.52
C ILE A 31 8.07 12.17 4.03
N GLU A 32 7.01 11.81 4.74
CA GLU A 32 7.02 11.49 6.18
C GLU A 32 6.23 10.21 6.42
N ILE A 33 6.83 9.26 7.16
CA ILE A 33 6.16 7.98 7.46
C ILE A 33 4.87 8.17 8.28
N ALA A 34 4.82 9.22 9.10
CA ALA A 34 3.63 9.54 9.88
C ALA A 34 2.45 9.95 9.00
N ASP A 35 2.71 10.71 7.91
CA ASP A 35 1.69 11.09 6.93
C ASP A 35 1.21 9.87 6.12
N ILE A 36 2.14 9.01 5.69
CA ILE A 36 1.81 7.75 5.00
C ILE A 36 0.91 6.89 5.89
N ALA A 37 1.33 6.59 7.11
CA ALA A 37 0.57 5.77 8.06
C ALA A 37 -0.81 6.37 8.36
N HIS A 38 -0.90 7.71 8.49
CA HIS A 38 -2.15 8.42 8.73
C HIS A 38 -3.11 8.29 7.55
N GLY A 39 -2.62 8.54 6.33
CA GLY A 39 -3.43 8.45 5.11
C GLY A 39 -3.90 7.04 4.83
N LEU A 40 -2.97 6.08 4.76
CA LEU A 40 -3.28 4.68 4.48
C LEU A 40 -4.27 4.06 5.49
N ALA A 41 -4.21 4.46 6.77
CA ALA A 41 -5.17 3.99 7.78
C ALA A 41 -6.59 4.54 7.58
N ARG A 42 -6.80 5.53 6.71
CA ARG A 42 -8.08 6.18 6.41
C ARG A 42 -8.56 5.99 4.98
N VAL A 43 -7.74 5.38 4.15
CA VAL A 43 -8.14 4.95 2.80
C VAL A 43 -8.74 3.55 2.90
N ALA A 44 -10.01 3.43 2.52
CA ALA A 44 -10.74 2.17 2.56
C ALA A 44 -10.37 1.28 1.36
N ARG A 45 -10.08 0.01 1.61
CA ARG A 45 -10.05 -1.04 0.60
C ARG A 45 -11.46 -1.35 0.13
N TRP A 46 -11.61 -1.87 -1.10
CA TRP A 46 -12.90 -2.28 -1.66
C TRP A 46 -13.96 -1.16 -1.66
N ASN A 47 -13.53 0.10 -1.70
CA ASN A 47 -14.42 1.27 -1.55
C ASN A 47 -15.29 1.20 -0.29
N GLY A 48 -14.79 0.58 0.79
CA GLY A 48 -15.50 0.40 2.05
C GLY A 48 -16.58 -0.70 2.01
N GLN A 49 -16.70 -1.47 0.92
CA GLN A 49 -17.64 -2.58 0.79
C GLN A 49 -17.08 -3.85 1.44
N THR A 50 -16.83 -3.77 2.74
CA THR A 50 -16.32 -4.87 3.58
C THR A 50 -17.22 -5.04 4.81
N VAL A 51 -17.31 -6.27 5.32
CA VAL A 51 -18.03 -6.56 6.56
C VAL A 51 -17.33 -5.95 7.78
N GLY A 52 -18.08 -5.74 8.87
CA GLY A 52 -17.59 -5.20 10.15
C GLY A 52 -17.90 -3.72 10.35
N ASP A 53 -17.61 -3.22 11.56
CA ASP A 53 -17.96 -1.85 11.98
C ASP A 53 -16.99 -0.78 11.45
N HIS A 54 -15.85 -1.20 10.93
CA HIS A 54 -14.80 -0.33 10.39
C HIS A 54 -14.47 -0.70 8.95
N ALA A 55 -14.10 0.29 8.16
CA ALA A 55 -13.54 0.02 6.84
C ALA A 55 -12.18 -0.69 6.97
N TYR A 56 -12.00 -1.80 6.24
CA TYR A 56 -10.67 -2.40 6.10
C TYR A 56 -9.78 -1.47 5.29
N SER A 57 -8.68 -1.02 5.87
CA SER A 57 -7.87 0.06 5.30
C SER A 57 -6.68 -0.44 4.49
N VAL A 58 -6.14 0.43 3.62
CA VAL A 58 -4.90 0.16 2.87
C VAL A 58 -3.73 -0.10 3.83
N ALA A 59 -3.68 0.54 4.99
CA ALA A 59 -2.64 0.25 5.98
C ALA A 59 -2.75 -1.18 6.53
N GLN A 60 -3.96 -1.72 6.77
CA GLN A 60 -4.15 -3.12 7.16
C GLN A 60 -3.77 -4.08 6.03
N HIS A 61 -4.17 -3.77 4.80
CA HIS A 61 -3.73 -4.49 3.61
C HIS A 61 -2.19 -4.54 3.50
N SER A 62 -1.53 -3.40 3.65
CA SER A 62 -0.06 -3.33 3.58
C SER A 62 0.63 -4.17 4.66
N LEU A 63 0.09 -4.18 5.89
CA LEU A 63 0.56 -5.06 6.96
C LEU A 63 0.36 -6.55 6.61
N LEU A 64 -0.80 -6.90 6.05
CA LEU A 64 -1.11 -8.26 5.61
C LEU A 64 -0.18 -8.71 4.49
N VAL A 65 0.04 -7.85 3.48
CA VAL A 65 0.94 -8.14 2.35
C VAL A 65 2.37 -8.36 2.83
N GLU A 66 2.87 -7.51 3.72
CA GLU A 66 4.21 -7.67 4.29
C GLU A 66 4.33 -8.98 5.08
N ALA A 67 3.34 -9.32 5.89
CA ALA A 67 3.32 -10.58 6.67
C ALA A 67 3.29 -11.83 5.76
N ILE A 68 2.46 -11.82 4.72
CA ILE A 68 2.40 -12.89 3.71
C ILE A 68 3.74 -13.00 2.97
N PHE A 69 4.29 -11.86 2.51
CA PHE A 69 5.58 -11.81 1.82
C PHE A 69 6.69 -12.41 2.69
N SER A 70 6.80 -11.98 3.94
CA SER A 70 7.80 -12.48 4.89
C SER A 70 7.68 -13.97 5.14
N ARG A 71 6.46 -14.49 5.26
CA ARG A 71 6.21 -15.94 5.43
C ARG A 71 6.61 -16.75 4.20
N LEU A 72 6.31 -16.27 2.99
CA LEU A 72 6.64 -16.96 1.75
C LEU A 72 8.14 -16.92 1.43
N ALA A 73 8.82 -15.82 1.75
CA ALA A 73 10.25 -15.65 1.53
C ALA A 73 11.11 -16.36 2.59
N GLY A 74 10.56 -16.69 3.75
CA GLY A 74 11.23 -17.36 4.87
C GLY A 74 12.14 -16.42 5.68
N LYS A 75 13.15 -15.83 5.06
CA LYS A 75 14.05 -14.84 5.69
C LYS A 75 14.34 -13.69 4.73
N PRO A 76 13.37 -12.80 4.48
CA PRO A 76 13.58 -11.64 3.61
C PRO A 76 14.52 -10.62 4.28
N SER A 77 15.28 -9.88 3.46
CA SER A 77 16.06 -8.75 3.99
C SER A 77 15.13 -7.64 4.51
N ARG A 78 15.65 -6.77 5.39
CA ARG A 78 14.92 -5.59 5.87
C ARG A 78 14.42 -4.71 4.73
N ARG A 79 15.24 -4.53 3.69
CA ARG A 79 14.86 -3.75 2.50
C ARG A 79 13.68 -4.37 1.78
N ASP A 80 13.67 -5.69 1.64
CA ASP A 80 12.57 -6.40 0.98
C ASP A 80 11.27 -6.32 1.80
N GLN A 81 11.35 -6.47 3.13
CA GLN A 81 10.21 -6.29 4.03
C GLN A 81 9.66 -4.86 3.96
N LEU A 82 10.56 -3.86 3.97
CA LEU A 82 10.17 -2.47 3.86
C LEU A 82 9.51 -2.16 2.51
N ALA A 83 10.05 -2.70 1.42
CA ALA A 83 9.47 -2.58 0.09
C ALA A 83 8.07 -3.21 0.03
N ALA A 84 7.86 -4.37 0.70
CA ALA A 84 6.56 -5.01 0.78
C ALA A 84 5.56 -4.19 1.63
N LEU A 85 5.99 -3.62 2.77
CA LEU A 85 5.15 -2.77 3.61
C LEU A 85 4.72 -1.48 2.89
N LEU A 86 5.59 -0.92 2.05
CA LEU A 86 5.38 0.35 1.35
C LEU A 86 4.89 0.18 -0.10
N HIS A 87 4.45 -1.01 -0.51
CA HIS A 87 4.14 -1.29 -1.91
C HIS A 87 2.99 -0.43 -2.46
N ASP A 88 1.98 -0.13 -1.65
CA ASP A 88 0.84 0.74 -1.96
C ASP A 88 0.93 2.09 -1.24
N ALA A 89 2.14 2.49 -0.78
CA ALA A 89 2.30 3.74 -0.04
C ALA A 89 1.76 4.98 -0.77
N PRO A 90 1.88 5.16 -2.12
CA PRO A 90 1.30 6.30 -2.82
C PRO A 90 -0.19 6.53 -2.55
N GLU A 91 -0.94 5.48 -2.22
CA GLU A 91 -2.37 5.55 -1.99
C GLU A 91 -2.77 6.44 -0.79
N TYR A 92 -1.80 6.83 0.07
CA TYR A 92 -2.05 7.78 1.17
C TYR A 92 -2.51 9.16 0.69
N VAL A 93 -2.26 9.52 -0.57
CA VAL A 93 -2.71 10.79 -1.18
C VAL A 93 -3.57 10.61 -2.43
N ILE A 94 -3.39 9.51 -3.18
CA ILE A 94 -4.16 9.28 -4.41
C ILE A 94 -5.36 8.35 -4.21
N GLY A 95 -5.46 7.70 -3.04
CA GLY A 95 -6.52 6.76 -2.71
C GLY A 95 -6.35 5.38 -3.34
N ASP A 96 -7.05 4.38 -2.81
CA ASP A 96 -7.15 3.05 -3.42
C ASP A 96 -8.19 3.07 -4.54
N MET A 97 -7.74 2.91 -5.77
CA MET A 97 -8.61 2.73 -6.92
C MET A 97 -8.77 1.25 -7.25
N ILE A 98 -10.00 0.78 -7.22
CA ILE A 98 -10.32 -0.60 -7.64
C ILE A 98 -9.90 -0.85 -9.09
N SER A 99 -9.45 -2.07 -9.39
CA SER A 99 -8.94 -2.47 -10.70
C SER A 99 -9.90 -2.16 -11.88
N PRO A 100 -11.22 -2.37 -11.76
CA PRO A 100 -12.16 -1.98 -12.83
C PRO A 100 -12.13 -0.48 -13.13
N PHE A 101 -12.00 0.38 -12.11
CA PHE A 101 -11.96 1.82 -12.29
C PHE A 101 -10.61 2.29 -12.87
N LYS A 102 -9.48 1.70 -12.41
CA LYS A 102 -8.14 1.93 -13.00
C LYS A 102 -8.12 1.67 -14.52
N ALA A 103 -8.87 0.68 -15.00
CA ALA A 103 -8.96 0.35 -16.41
C ALA A 103 -9.69 1.42 -17.26
N VAL A 104 -10.61 2.16 -16.65
CA VAL A 104 -11.43 3.19 -17.33
C VAL A 104 -10.74 4.57 -17.31
N VAL A 105 -10.06 4.94 -16.22
CA VAL A 105 -9.49 6.29 -16.02
C VAL A 105 -8.24 6.57 -16.87
N GLY A 106 -7.51 5.53 -17.30
CA GLY A 106 -6.37 5.67 -18.21
C GLY A 106 -5.04 6.03 -17.54
N GLY A 107 -4.02 6.36 -18.37
CA GLY A 107 -2.60 6.36 -17.97
C GLY A 107 -2.11 7.50 -17.06
N GLY A 108 -2.83 8.62 -16.94
CA GLY A 108 -2.39 9.77 -16.13
C GLY A 108 -2.20 9.44 -14.65
N TYR A 109 -3.09 8.64 -14.09
CA TYR A 109 -3.01 8.16 -12.70
C TYR A 109 -1.74 7.36 -12.44
N LYS A 110 -1.43 6.38 -13.31
CA LYS A 110 -0.23 5.52 -13.15
C LYS A 110 1.08 6.31 -13.15
N ALA A 111 1.14 7.41 -13.91
CA ALA A 111 2.33 8.26 -13.93
C ALA A 111 2.51 9.04 -12.61
N VAL A 112 1.43 9.46 -11.97
CA VAL A 112 1.48 10.09 -10.64
C VAL A 112 1.88 9.07 -9.58
N GLU A 113 1.22 7.91 -9.56
CA GLU A 113 1.51 6.79 -8.67
C GLU A 113 3.01 6.40 -8.72
N ALA A 114 3.56 6.21 -9.94
CA ALA A 114 4.95 5.84 -10.14
C ALA A 114 5.94 6.90 -9.60
N ARG A 115 5.66 8.21 -9.80
CA ARG A 115 6.52 9.28 -9.27
C ARG A 115 6.49 9.33 -7.74
N LEU A 116 5.31 9.20 -7.14
CA LEU A 116 5.17 9.13 -5.68
C LEU A 116 5.91 7.92 -5.11
N GLN A 117 5.73 6.73 -5.72
CA GLN A 117 6.43 5.51 -5.29
C GLN A 117 7.94 5.67 -5.38
N HIS A 118 8.45 6.29 -6.45
CA HIS A 118 9.86 6.59 -6.61
C HIS A 118 10.38 7.49 -5.48
N ALA A 119 9.69 8.61 -5.19
CA ALA A 119 10.09 9.53 -4.12
C ALA A 119 10.07 8.84 -2.74
N ILE A 120 9.06 8.02 -2.46
CA ILE A 120 8.93 7.23 -1.23
C ILE A 120 10.09 6.23 -1.12
N HIS A 121 10.38 5.48 -2.17
CA HIS A 121 11.49 4.52 -2.18
C HIS A 121 12.82 5.22 -1.88
N VAL A 122 13.14 6.30 -2.58
CA VAL A 122 14.38 7.06 -2.36
C VAL A 122 14.46 7.59 -0.94
N HIS A 123 13.38 8.15 -0.40
CA HIS A 123 13.33 8.66 0.97
C HIS A 123 13.70 7.60 2.01
N PHE A 124 13.19 6.37 1.84
CA PHE A 124 13.44 5.26 2.79
C PHE A 124 14.66 4.39 2.42
N GLY A 125 15.53 4.85 1.51
CA GLY A 125 16.76 4.14 1.14
C GLY A 125 16.53 2.86 0.35
N LEU A 126 15.36 2.73 -0.28
CA LEU A 126 15.07 1.67 -1.23
C LEU A 126 15.55 2.05 -2.65
N PRO A 127 15.82 1.07 -3.53
CA PRO A 127 16.02 1.37 -4.94
C PRO A 127 14.80 2.08 -5.50
N ALA A 128 15.01 3.15 -6.27
CA ALA A 128 13.94 3.87 -6.95
C ALA A 128 13.05 2.92 -7.78
N GLU A 129 13.71 1.97 -8.47
CA GLU A 129 13.11 0.84 -9.17
C GLU A 129 13.50 -0.46 -8.48
N LEU A 130 12.52 -1.20 -7.95
CA LEU A 130 12.77 -2.52 -7.34
C LEU A 130 13.17 -3.55 -8.41
N PRO A 131 14.02 -4.54 -8.05
CA PRO A 131 14.30 -5.68 -8.91
C PRO A 131 13.02 -6.41 -9.31
N GLN A 132 12.96 -6.92 -10.54
CA GLN A 132 11.77 -7.61 -11.06
C GLN A 132 11.37 -8.84 -10.25
N THR A 133 12.36 -9.55 -9.70
CA THR A 133 12.12 -10.70 -8.81
C THR A 133 11.38 -10.29 -7.54
N LEU A 134 11.80 -9.18 -6.91
CA LEU A 134 11.15 -8.63 -5.73
C LEU A 134 9.75 -8.10 -6.06
N LYS A 135 9.59 -7.33 -7.16
CA LYS A 135 8.27 -6.87 -7.63
C LYS A 135 7.28 -8.03 -7.80
N LYS A 136 7.74 -9.14 -8.42
CA LYS A 136 6.90 -10.35 -8.61
C LYS A 136 6.55 -11.01 -7.28
N ALA A 137 7.49 -11.09 -6.34
CA ALA A 137 7.24 -11.68 -5.02
C ALA A 137 6.24 -10.86 -4.19
N ILE A 138 6.39 -9.53 -4.16
CA ILE A 138 5.43 -8.61 -3.53
C ILE A 138 4.06 -8.72 -4.20
N LYS A 139 4.01 -8.70 -5.54
CA LYS A 139 2.74 -8.84 -6.28
C LYS A 139 2.03 -10.15 -5.99
N ARG A 140 2.78 -11.25 -5.81
CA ARG A 140 2.19 -12.52 -5.38
C ARG A 140 1.59 -12.43 -3.98
N ALA A 141 2.26 -11.77 -3.04
CA ALA A 141 1.74 -11.58 -1.68
C ALA A 141 0.49 -10.69 -1.68
N ASP A 142 0.48 -9.61 -2.47
CA ASP A 142 -0.67 -8.72 -2.67
C ASP A 142 -1.88 -9.50 -3.26
N GLN A 143 -1.68 -10.34 -4.27
CA GLN A 143 -2.75 -11.17 -4.83
C GLN A 143 -3.34 -12.15 -3.80
N ILE A 144 -2.49 -12.73 -2.94
CA ILE A 144 -2.94 -13.61 -1.85
C ILE A 144 -3.73 -12.80 -0.81
N ALA A 145 -3.26 -11.62 -0.42
CA ALA A 145 -3.97 -10.72 0.47
C ALA A 145 -5.34 -10.35 -0.10
N ALA A 146 -5.38 -9.92 -1.37
CA ALA A 146 -6.63 -9.60 -2.06
C ALA A 146 -7.60 -10.80 -2.14
N TYR A 147 -7.09 -12.03 -2.31
CA TYR A 147 -7.92 -13.24 -2.25
C TYR A 147 -8.54 -13.42 -0.86
N PHE A 148 -7.76 -13.29 0.21
CA PHE A 148 -8.27 -13.41 1.58
C PHE A 148 -9.28 -12.29 1.91
N GLU A 149 -8.97 -11.06 1.56
CA GLU A 149 -9.89 -9.93 1.72
C GLU A 149 -11.19 -10.16 0.95
N ALA A 150 -11.13 -10.65 -0.29
CA ALA A 150 -12.29 -10.93 -1.11
C ALA A 150 -13.21 -11.97 -0.46
N THR A 151 -12.64 -13.09 0.01
CA THR A 151 -13.43 -14.21 0.58
C THR A 151 -13.91 -13.95 1.99
N GLU A 152 -13.11 -13.29 2.83
CA GLU A 152 -13.42 -13.11 4.24
C GLU A 152 -14.17 -11.79 4.52
N LEU A 153 -13.95 -10.75 3.70
CA LEU A 153 -14.43 -9.41 3.99
C LEU A 153 -15.39 -8.85 2.94
N ALA A 154 -15.11 -9.06 1.65
CA ALA A 154 -15.82 -8.39 0.55
C ALA A 154 -16.95 -9.25 -0.08
N GLY A 155 -17.28 -10.41 0.49
CA GLY A 155 -18.41 -11.24 0.10
C GLY A 155 -18.25 -12.01 -1.20
N PHE A 156 -17.02 -12.16 -1.72
CA PHE A 156 -16.77 -13.00 -2.89
C PHE A 156 -16.87 -14.49 -2.54
N SER A 157 -17.46 -15.26 -3.41
CA SER A 157 -17.34 -16.72 -3.35
C SER A 157 -15.89 -17.16 -3.63
N THR A 158 -15.48 -18.29 -3.11
CA THR A 158 -14.17 -18.91 -3.40
C THR A 158 -13.91 -19.06 -4.91
N ALA A 159 -14.96 -19.34 -5.69
CA ALA A 159 -14.86 -19.50 -7.15
C ALA A 159 -14.55 -18.16 -7.84
N GLU A 160 -15.24 -17.08 -7.46
CA GLU A 160 -15.00 -15.73 -7.97
C GLU A 160 -13.61 -15.23 -7.58
N ALA A 161 -13.25 -15.32 -6.30
CA ALA A 161 -11.93 -14.91 -5.82
C ALA A 161 -10.79 -15.68 -6.53
N THR A 162 -10.97 -16.99 -6.75
CA THR A 162 -10.00 -17.81 -7.50
C THR A 162 -9.84 -17.33 -8.94
N LYS A 163 -10.92 -16.93 -9.60
CA LYS A 163 -10.90 -16.43 -10.97
C LYS A 163 -10.12 -15.12 -11.09
N PHE A 164 -10.23 -14.20 -10.12
CA PHE A 164 -9.63 -12.87 -10.21
C PHE A 164 -8.23 -12.78 -9.60
N PHE A 165 -7.98 -13.50 -8.50
CA PHE A 165 -6.75 -13.37 -7.71
C PHE A 165 -5.89 -14.63 -7.73
N GLY A 166 -6.42 -15.75 -8.24
CA GLY A 166 -5.78 -17.08 -8.14
C GLY A 166 -5.98 -17.70 -6.75
N ARG A 167 -5.89 -19.02 -6.66
CA ARG A 167 -6.04 -19.72 -5.38
C ARG A 167 -4.71 -19.77 -4.63
N PRO A 168 -4.60 -19.26 -3.38
CA PRO A 168 -3.41 -19.41 -2.56
C PRO A 168 -3.03 -20.88 -2.33
N ARG A 169 -1.74 -21.17 -2.25
CA ARG A 169 -1.22 -22.51 -1.96
C ARG A 169 -0.24 -22.44 -0.81
N GLY A 170 -0.39 -23.33 0.17
CA GLY A 170 0.52 -23.44 1.32
C GLY A 170 0.39 -22.33 2.35
N ILE A 171 -0.67 -21.50 2.27
CA ILE A 171 -0.99 -20.42 3.19
C ILE A 171 -2.51 -20.27 3.30
N SER A 172 -3.01 -20.03 4.51
CA SER A 172 -4.45 -19.90 4.82
C SER A 172 -4.73 -18.55 5.48
N ALA A 173 -5.94 -18.03 5.26
CA ALA A 173 -6.44 -16.81 5.90
C ALA A 173 -6.44 -16.91 7.43
N ASP A 174 -6.73 -18.09 8.00
CA ASP A 174 -6.74 -18.34 9.45
C ASP A 174 -5.39 -18.05 10.15
N SER A 175 -4.33 -17.87 9.37
CA SER A 175 -3.00 -17.52 9.88
C SER A 175 -2.83 -16.02 10.13
N PHE A 176 -3.83 -15.20 9.79
CA PHE A 176 -3.77 -13.73 9.85
C PHE A 176 -5.05 -13.18 10.48
N ASP A 177 -4.93 -12.08 11.21
CA ASP A 177 -6.08 -11.33 11.68
C ASP A 177 -6.55 -10.36 10.59
N LEU A 178 -7.71 -10.64 10.03
CA LEU A 178 -8.35 -9.81 8.99
C LEU A 178 -9.43 -8.89 9.58
N SER A 179 -9.59 -8.83 10.90
CA SER A 179 -10.60 -7.98 11.53
C SER A 179 -10.34 -6.51 11.23
N ALA A 180 -11.35 -5.82 10.68
CA ALA A 180 -11.24 -4.38 10.44
C ALA A 180 -11.13 -3.62 11.77
N MET A 181 -10.15 -2.74 11.89
CA MET A 181 -9.82 -2.02 13.12
C MET A 181 -10.00 -0.50 12.97
N PRO A 182 -10.24 0.22 14.10
CA PRO A 182 -10.23 1.68 14.11
C PRO A 182 -8.94 2.26 13.52
N ALA A 183 -9.06 3.29 12.67
CA ALA A 183 -7.94 3.90 11.95
C ALA A 183 -6.74 4.29 12.86
N LYS A 184 -6.99 4.76 14.09
CA LYS A 184 -5.91 5.09 15.05
C LYS A 184 -5.09 3.88 15.47
N LEU A 185 -5.73 2.73 15.65
CA LEU A 185 -5.04 1.48 16.02
C LEU A 185 -4.24 0.95 14.84
N VAL A 186 -4.81 0.97 13.63
CA VAL A 186 -4.11 0.58 12.40
C VAL A 186 -2.89 1.46 12.14
N GLN A 187 -3.04 2.78 12.28
CA GLN A 187 -1.92 3.74 12.14
C GLN A 187 -0.79 3.40 13.11
N LYS A 188 -1.13 3.12 14.37
CA LYS A 188 -0.13 2.72 15.39
C LYS A 188 0.57 1.40 15.03
N ALA A 189 -0.19 0.39 14.58
CA ALA A 189 0.34 -0.90 14.17
C ALA A 189 1.29 -0.77 12.96
N PHE A 190 0.93 0.04 11.95
CA PHE A 190 1.76 0.32 10.79
C PHE A 190 3.09 0.98 11.17
N LEU A 191 3.05 2.01 12.02
CA LEU A 191 4.26 2.69 12.52
C LEU A 191 5.13 1.77 13.37
N ALA A 192 4.52 0.93 14.20
CA ALA A 192 5.24 -0.06 14.99
C ALA A 192 5.97 -1.06 14.07
N ARG A 193 5.28 -1.62 13.06
CA ARG A 193 5.90 -2.56 12.12
C ARG A 193 7.02 -1.91 11.31
N PHE A 194 6.82 -0.69 10.82
CA PHE A 194 7.87 0.09 10.16
C PHE A 194 9.11 0.24 11.04
N SER A 195 8.92 0.61 12.32
CA SER A 195 10.01 0.76 13.28
C SER A 195 10.71 -0.56 13.58
N ASP A 196 9.98 -1.67 13.68
CA ASP A 196 10.54 -3.01 13.96
C ASP A 196 11.39 -3.50 12.79
N ILE A 197 10.93 -3.33 11.54
CA ILE A 197 11.75 -3.58 10.35
C ILE A 197 13.03 -2.73 10.44
N GLY A 198 12.93 -1.46 10.83
CA GLY A 198 14.07 -0.55 10.99
C GLY A 198 15.09 -1.00 12.04
N ARG A 199 14.70 -1.72 13.09
CA ARG A 199 15.54 -2.19 14.20
C ARG A 199 16.08 -3.60 14.02
N SER A 200 15.48 -4.41 13.17
CA SER A 200 15.97 -5.77 12.91
C SER A 200 17.42 -5.72 12.42
N ARG A 201 18.32 -6.55 12.94
CA ARG A 201 19.68 -6.70 12.40
C ARG A 201 19.61 -7.66 11.22
N ASP A 202 20.25 -7.29 10.10
CA ASP A 202 20.39 -8.16 8.93
C ASP A 202 21.18 -9.42 9.30
#